data_690f2603fbe55321a0628febed51d694
#
_entry.id   690f2603fbe55321a0628febed51d694
#
_cell.length_a   1.000
_cell.length_b   1.000
_cell.length_c   1.000
_cell.angle_alpha   90.00
_cell.angle_beta   90.00
_cell.angle_gamma   90.00
#
_symmetry.space_group_name_H-M   'P 1'
#
loop_
_entity.id
_entity.type
_entity.pdbx_description
1 polymer ?
#
loop_
_entity_poly.entity_id
_entity_poly.type
_entity_poly.pdbx_seq_one_letter_code
_entity_poly.pdbx_strand_id
1 'polypeptide(L)'
;MDQDAVRDLLREVHDPDLDDDIVTLSLVNEIEFDDDDTVHVSLALGAPYSPTETAIADKVRQVLGEAGLDVELSARIDDDIEAEEQVFPNVENVIAVASGKGGVGKSTVAVNLAAGLADMGASVGLFDADIYGPNVPRMVDADEPPQATEDETLVPPEEYGMKLMSMAFLVGEDDPVIWRGPMVHKVLTQLWEDVDWGHLDYMVIDLPPGTGDTQLTLLQTVPVTGAVIVTTPQDVALDDARKGLEMFGKHDTPVLGIAENMAGFKCPDCGGTHDIFGSGGGERFADVHDMPLLGSIPIDPAVRTGGDSGEPIVLEDDNETAEAFRHIAREAANNAGIVRRRTQQ
;
A
#
# COMPACT_ATOMS: atom_id res chain seq x y z
N MET A 1 -14.91 35.49 10.66
CA MET A 1 -13.57 35.45 10.00
C MET A 1 -13.82 35.23 8.53
N ASP A 2 -12.97 35.70 7.61
CA ASP A 2 -13.10 35.43 6.19
C ASP A 2 -12.12 34.34 5.73
N GLN A 3 -12.28 33.88 4.47
CA GLN A 3 -11.44 32.78 3.91
C GLN A 3 -9.95 33.14 3.91
N ASP A 4 -9.60 34.41 3.66
CA ASP A 4 -8.19 34.84 3.64
C ASP A 4 -7.56 34.76 5.03
N ALA A 5 -8.31 35.15 6.07
CA ALA A 5 -7.83 35.04 7.45
C ALA A 5 -7.68 33.56 7.91
N VAL A 6 -8.54 32.65 7.47
CA VAL A 6 -8.40 31.22 7.71
C VAL A 6 -7.16 30.70 6.97
N ARG A 7 -6.97 31.07 5.71
CA ARG A 7 -5.80 30.67 4.92
C ARG A 7 -4.48 31.16 5.54
N ASP A 8 -4.46 32.36 6.12
CA ASP A 8 -3.29 32.88 6.82
C ASP A 8 -2.97 32.07 8.11
N LEU A 9 -3.99 31.63 8.85
CA LEU A 9 -3.79 30.72 9.99
C LEU A 9 -3.24 29.36 9.57
N LEU A 10 -3.69 28.82 8.44
CA LEU A 10 -3.23 27.54 7.92
C LEU A 10 -1.74 27.53 7.50
N ARG A 11 -1.10 28.71 7.33
CA ARG A 11 0.36 28.80 7.14
C ARG A 11 1.17 28.40 8.38
N GLU A 12 0.55 28.28 9.55
CA GLU A 12 1.20 27.74 10.75
C GLU A 12 1.32 26.21 10.72
N VAL A 13 0.62 25.55 9.78
CA VAL A 13 0.65 24.10 9.61
C VAL A 13 1.67 23.74 8.54
N HIS A 14 2.69 22.98 8.92
CA HIS A 14 3.78 22.55 8.03
C HIS A 14 3.68 21.05 7.74
N ASP A 15 3.98 20.70 6.50
CA ASP A 15 4.20 19.31 6.11
C ASP A 15 5.62 18.90 6.51
N PRO A 16 5.81 17.92 7.40
CA PRO A 16 7.14 17.53 7.88
C PRO A 16 7.98 16.81 6.80
N ASP A 17 7.36 16.29 5.74
CA ASP A 17 8.03 15.56 4.66
C ASP A 17 8.47 16.49 3.52
N LEU A 18 7.78 17.63 3.34
CA LEU A 18 8.01 18.59 2.26
C LEU A 18 8.63 19.91 2.73
N ASP A 19 8.85 20.07 4.05
CA ASP A 19 9.56 21.20 4.70
C ASP A 19 8.96 22.59 4.41
N ASP A 20 7.65 22.69 4.10
CA ASP A 20 6.96 23.98 3.86
C ASP A 20 5.54 23.98 4.46
N ASP A 21 4.88 25.14 4.50
CA ASP A 21 3.50 25.24 4.97
C ASP A 21 2.49 24.69 3.95
N ILE A 22 1.37 24.16 4.44
CA ILE A 22 0.36 23.50 3.59
C ILE A 22 -0.30 24.44 2.57
N VAL A 23 -0.28 25.77 2.80
CA VAL A 23 -0.80 26.76 1.86
C VAL A 23 0.19 27.00 0.72
N THR A 24 1.48 27.14 1.03
CA THR A 24 2.55 27.27 0.03
C THR A 24 2.66 26.00 -0.82
N LEU A 25 2.45 24.82 -0.23
CA LEU A 25 2.45 23.53 -0.92
C LEU A 25 1.16 23.28 -1.74
N SER A 26 0.21 24.22 -1.77
CA SER A 26 -1.08 24.06 -2.46
C SER A 26 -1.92 22.89 -1.92
N LEU A 27 -1.74 22.50 -0.67
CA LEU A 27 -2.50 21.41 -0.04
C LEU A 27 -3.86 21.86 0.53
N VAL A 28 -4.24 23.11 0.37
CA VAL A 28 -5.56 23.66 0.75
C VAL A 28 -6.37 23.88 -0.51
N ASN A 29 -7.28 22.95 -0.82
CA ASN A 29 -8.15 23.02 -2.00
C ASN A 29 -9.20 24.13 -1.85
N GLU A 30 -9.99 24.06 -0.78
CA GLU A 30 -11.16 24.91 -0.60
C GLU A 30 -11.38 25.25 0.87
N ILE A 31 -11.91 26.43 1.13
CA ILE A 31 -12.33 26.90 2.46
C ILE A 31 -13.73 27.47 2.29
N GLU A 32 -14.71 26.87 2.94
CA GLU A 32 -16.10 27.32 2.91
C GLU A 32 -16.62 27.55 4.34
N PHE A 33 -17.63 28.39 4.48
CA PHE A 33 -18.36 28.65 5.72
C PHE A 33 -19.81 28.24 5.52
N ASP A 34 -20.36 27.47 6.46
CA ASP A 34 -21.79 27.20 6.47
C ASP A 34 -22.59 28.27 7.22
N ASP A 35 -23.92 28.08 7.24
CA ASP A 35 -24.86 29.02 7.90
C ASP A 35 -24.71 29.04 9.44
N ASP A 36 -24.03 28.05 10.03
CA ASP A 36 -23.80 27.87 11.48
C ASP A 36 -22.38 28.33 11.92
N ASP A 37 -21.65 29.06 11.05
CA ASP A 37 -20.26 29.51 11.25
C ASP A 37 -19.23 28.39 11.36
N THR A 38 -19.55 27.16 10.94
CA THR A 38 -18.59 26.06 10.80
C THR A 38 -17.71 26.28 9.56
N VAL A 39 -16.42 26.05 9.71
CA VAL A 39 -15.45 26.15 8.61
C VAL A 39 -15.20 24.79 8.00
N HIS A 40 -15.57 24.61 6.75
CA HIS A 40 -15.24 23.44 5.96
C HIS A 40 -13.92 23.68 5.23
N VAL A 41 -12.91 22.86 5.52
CA VAL A 41 -11.61 22.92 4.84
C VAL A 41 -11.38 21.61 4.10
N SER A 42 -11.22 21.72 2.78
CA SER A 42 -10.80 20.60 1.93
C SER A 42 -9.30 20.64 1.73
N LEU A 43 -8.63 19.54 2.05
CA LEU A 43 -7.19 19.38 1.95
C LEU A 43 -6.83 18.39 0.83
N ALA A 44 -5.77 18.70 0.08
CA ALA A 44 -5.19 17.80 -0.92
C ALA A 44 -4.32 16.71 -0.24
N LEU A 45 -4.95 15.86 0.56
CA LEU A 45 -4.35 14.71 1.24
C LEU A 45 -4.90 13.44 0.59
N GLY A 46 -4.02 12.57 0.12
CA GLY A 46 -4.39 11.42 -0.69
C GLY A 46 -3.96 10.08 -0.14
N ALA A 47 -3.46 10.04 1.10
CA ALA A 47 -3.09 8.80 1.78
C ALA A 47 -3.82 8.68 3.13
N PRO A 48 -5.11 8.35 3.13
CA PRO A 48 -5.92 8.25 4.34
C PRO A 48 -5.25 7.33 5.38
N TYR A 49 -5.39 7.69 6.65
CA TYR A 49 -4.80 6.97 7.80
C TYR A 49 -3.27 6.93 7.85
N SER A 50 -2.56 7.57 6.90
CA SER A 50 -1.11 7.71 7.06
C SER A 50 -0.79 8.61 8.26
N PRO A 51 0.26 8.27 9.05
CA PRO A 51 0.60 9.06 10.24
C PRO A 51 0.86 10.54 9.95
N THR A 52 1.56 10.85 8.85
CA THR A 52 1.86 12.25 8.48
C THR A 52 0.60 13.03 8.12
N GLU A 53 -0.27 12.49 7.26
CA GLU A 53 -1.49 13.21 6.87
C GLU A 53 -2.49 13.33 8.02
N THR A 54 -2.56 12.31 8.88
CA THR A 54 -3.32 12.39 10.14
C THR A 54 -2.79 13.53 11.03
N ALA A 55 -1.47 13.64 11.19
CA ALA A 55 -0.87 14.71 11.98
C ALA A 55 -1.11 16.11 11.38
N ILE A 56 -1.07 16.25 10.06
CA ILE A 56 -1.43 17.50 9.37
C ILE A 56 -2.89 17.86 9.65
N ALA A 57 -3.83 16.91 9.47
CA ALA A 57 -5.25 17.14 9.71
C ALA A 57 -5.54 17.54 11.18
N ASP A 58 -4.90 16.86 12.14
CA ASP A 58 -5.04 17.20 13.56
C ASP A 58 -4.46 18.58 13.88
N LYS A 59 -3.34 18.96 13.25
CA LYS A 59 -2.76 20.29 13.43
C LYS A 59 -3.66 21.38 12.85
N VAL A 60 -4.31 21.15 11.70
CA VAL A 60 -5.32 22.05 11.14
C VAL A 60 -6.47 22.25 12.12
N ARG A 61 -7.03 21.15 12.66
CA ARG A 61 -8.11 21.24 13.68
C ARG A 61 -7.66 22.03 14.91
N GLN A 62 -6.44 21.80 15.37
CA GLN A 62 -5.89 22.53 16.51
C GLN A 62 -5.78 24.03 16.25
N VAL A 63 -5.13 24.44 15.14
CA VAL A 63 -4.87 25.85 14.81
C VAL A 63 -6.18 26.62 14.65
N LEU A 64 -7.15 26.07 13.92
CA LEU A 64 -8.43 26.71 13.69
C LEU A 64 -9.31 26.68 14.95
N GLY A 65 -9.28 25.61 15.75
CA GLY A 65 -9.98 25.53 17.02
C GLY A 65 -9.44 26.52 18.07
N GLU A 66 -8.13 26.78 18.12
CA GLU A 66 -7.53 27.81 18.97
C GLU A 66 -7.97 29.22 18.56
N ALA A 67 -8.32 29.44 17.27
CA ALA A 67 -8.91 30.66 16.77
C ALA A 67 -10.42 30.77 17.07
N GLY A 68 -11.02 29.76 17.69
CA GLY A 68 -12.44 29.73 18.10
C GLY A 68 -13.39 29.32 16.97
N LEU A 69 -12.89 28.64 15.94
CA LEU A 69 -13.69 28.11 14.82
C LEU A 69 -14.09 26.67 15.08
N ASP A 70 -15.30 26.29 14.68
CA ASP A 70 -15.70 24.91 14.53
C ASP A 70 -15.30 24.44 13.13
N VAL A 71 -14.68 23.25 13.02
CA VAL A 71 -13.97 22.84 11.81
C VAL A 71 -14.39 21.45 11.36
N GLU A 72 -14.85 21.36 10.12
CA GLU A 72 -15.02 20.11 9.40
C GLU A 72 -13.93 19.99 8.31
N LEU A 73 -13.19 18.87 8.34
CA LEU A 73 -12.16 18.59 7.37
C LEU A 73 -12.61 17.52 6.39
N SER A 74 -12.33 17.73 5.12
CA SER A 74 -12.36 16.71 4.08
C SER A 74 -10.98 16.59 3.45
N ALA A 75 -10.65 15.38 3.00
CA ALA A 75 -9.42 15.10 2.26
C ALA A 75 -9.82 14.66 0.85
N ARG A 76 -9.28 15.30 -0.18
CA ARG A 76 -9.54 14.97 -1.58
C ARG A 76 -8.39 15.46 -2.46
N ILE A 77 -7.92 14.57 -3.32
CA ILE A 77 -7.04 14.96 -4.44
C ILE A 77 -7.91 15.07 -5.68
N ASP A 78 -7.87 16.23 -6.33
CA ASP A 78 -8.51 16.43 -7.63
C ASP A 78 -7.56 15.88 -8.72
N ASP A 79 -7.80 14.65 -9.18
CA ASP A 79 -7.10 14.10 -10.34
C ASP A 79 -7.79 14.66 -11.62
N ASP A 80 -6.99 15.26 -12.52
CA ASP A 80 -7.46 15.79 -13.82
C ASP A 80 -7.91 14.70 -14.83
N ILE A 81 -7.84 13.41 -14.42
CA ILE A 81 -8.20 12.27 -15.28
C ILE A 81 -9.68 11.97 -15.08
N GLU A 82 -10.46 12.04 -16.16
CA GLU A 82 -11.87 11.68 -16.12
C GLU A 82 -12.02 10.23 -15.60
N ALA A 83 -12.85 10.02 -14.59
CA ALA A 83 -13.02 8.76 -13.87
C ALA A 83 -13.41 7.58 -14.81
N GLU A 84 -14.00 7.87 -15.97
CA GLU A 84 -14.38 6.86 -16.98
C GLU A 84 -13.19 6.22 -17.72
N GLU A 85 -11.97 6.80 -17.63
CA GLU A 85 -10.76 6.26 -18.24
C GLU A 85 -9.84 5.52 -17.24
N GLN A 86 -10.18 5.52 -15.95
CA GLN A 86 -9.38 4.86 -14.91
C GLN A 86 -9.79 3.40 -14.72
N VAL A 87 -8.79 2.51 -14.62
CA VAL A 87 -8.99 1.08 -14.33
C VAL A 87 -9.57 0.86 -12.92
N PHE A 88 -9.23 1.74 -11.96
CA PHE A 88 -9.77 1.75 -10.59
C PHE A 88 -10.32 3.14 -10.25
N PRO A 89 -11.50 3.52 -10.76
CA PRO A 89 -12.02 4.89 -10.60
C PRO A 89 -12.34 5.28 -9.16
N ASN A 90 -12.46 4.30 -8.25
CA ASN A 90 -12.81 4.50 -6.84
C ASN A 90 -11.69 4.05 -5.89
N VAL A 91 -10.45 3.93 -6.36
CA VAL A 91 -9.29 3.56 -5.55
C VAL A 91 -8.33 4.73 -5.48
N GLU A 92 -8.07 5.22 -4.27
CA GLU A 92 -7.22 6.40 -4.09
C GLU A 92 -5.72 6.06 -4.27
N ASN A 93 -5.27 4.94 -3.72
CA ASN A 93 -3.87 4.54 -3.77
C ASN A 93 -3.71 3.10 -4.22
N VAL A 94 -2.88 2.86 -5.23
CA VAL A 94 -2.51 1.52 -5.68
C VAL A 94 -1.05 1.27 -5.32
N ILE A 95 -0.82 0.34 -4.39
CA ILE A 95 0.51 -0.06 -3.92
C ILE A 95 0.88 -1.41 -4.51
N ALA A 96 1.88 -1.44 -5.39
CA ALA A 96 2.41 -2.67 -5.96
C ALA A 96 3.48 -3.27 -5.04
N VAL A 97 3.32 -4.55 -4.65
CA VAL A 97 4.35 -5.29 -3.90
C VAL A 97 5.11 -6.19 -4.85
N ALA A 98 6.40 -5.93 -4.99
CA ALA A 98 7.27 -6.56 -5.97
C ALA A 98 8.49 -7.21 -5.34
N SER A 99 9.08 -8.17 -6.05
CA SER A 99 10.37 -8.74 -5.68
C SER A 99 11.16 -9.15 -6.92
N GLY A 100 12.48 -9.04 -6.85
CA GLY A 100 13.37 -9.44 -7.94
C GLY A 100 13.43 -10.95 -8.17
N LYS A 101 13.06 -11.78 -7.17
CA LYS A 101 13.04 -13.26 -7.26
C LYS A 101 11.96 -13.86 -6.36
N GLY A 102 11.59 -15.12 -6.63
CA GLY A 102 10.71 -15.89 -5.75
C GLY A 102 11.36 -16.27 -4.41
N GLY A 103 10.53 -16.51 -3.39
CA GLY A 103 10.96 -17.03 -2.08
C GLY A 103 11.51 -15.98 -1.11
N VAL A 104 11.40 -14.68 -1.39
CA VAL A 104 11.79 -13.61 -0.45
C VAL A 104 10.67 -13.21 0.52
N GLY A 105 9.49 -13.81 0.39
CA GLY A 105 8.32 -13.52 1.22
C GLY A 105 7.46 -12.34 0.72
N LYS A 106 7.46 -12.07 -0.58
CA LYS A 106 6.67 -11.02 -1.22
C LYS A 106 5.19 -11.06 -0.82
N SER A 107 4.52 -12.19 -1.04
CA SER A 107 3.09 -12.35 -0.70
C SER A 107 2.83 -12.22 0.80
N THR A 108 3.76 -12.69 1.66
CA THR A 108 3.68 -12.47 3.11
C THR A 108 3.71 -10.98 3.45
N VAL A 109 4.59 -10.21 2.80
CA VAL A 109 4.63 -8.76 2.99
C VAL A 109 3.37 -8.09 2.45
N ALA A 110 2.88 -8.49 1.27
CA ALA A 110 1.66 -7.95 0.66
C ALA A 110 0.43 -8.15 1.56
N VAL A 111 0.22 -9.38 2.07
CA VAL A 111 -0.89 -9.71 2.99
C VAL A 111 -0.80 -8.88 4.27
N ASN A 112 0.36 -8.85 4.92
CA ASN A 112 0.52 -8.12 6.18
C ASN A 112 0.53 -6.60 5.99
N LEU A 113 0.96 -6.09 4.83
CA LEU A 113 0.81 -4.68 4.47
C LEU A 113 -0.68 -4.31 4.35
N ALA A 114 -1.44 -5.08 3.58
CA ALA A 114 -2.87 -4.84 3.38
C ALA A 114 -3.65 -4.95 4.72
N ALA A 115 -3.42 -6.02 5.49
CA ALA A 115 -4.05 -6.21 6.80
C ALA A 115 -3.65 -5.10 7.79
N GLY A 116 -2.39 -4.64 7.76
CA GLY A 116 -1.94 -3.53 8.60
C GLY A 116 -2.57 -2.19 8.23
N LEU A 117 -2.80 -1.92 6.94
CA LEU A 117 -3.56 -0.75 6.49
C LEU A 117 -5.03 -0.83 6.93
N ALA A 118 -5.67 -2.01 6.81
CA ALA A 118 -7.03 -2.23 7.28
C ALA A 118 -7.16 -2.08 8.81
N ASP A 119 -6.18 -2.56 9.58
CA ASP A 119 -6.12 -2.39 11.05
C ASP A 119 -5.99 -0.92 11.47
N MET A 120 -5.39 -0.07 10.65
CA MET A 120 -5.38 1.39 10.85
C MET A 120 -6.74 2.06 10.55
N GLY A 121 -7.70 1.34 9.99
CA GLY A 121 -9.05 1.81 9.68
C GLY A 121 -9.30 2.11 8.19
N ALA A 122 -8.33 1.89 7.32
CA ALA A 122 -8.48 2.11 5.88
C ALA A 122 -9.37 1.07 5.21
N SER A 123 -10.10 1.48 4.16
CA SER A 123 -10.79 0.58 3.23
C SER A 123 -9.76 -0.01 2.27
N VAL A 124 -9.52 -1.32 2.34
CA VAL A 124 -8.41 -1.97 1.63
C VAL A 124 -8.88 -3.06 0.69
N GLY A 125 -8.33 -3.06 -0.53
CA GLY A 125 -8.38 -4.19 -1.46
C GLY A 125 -7.02 -4.90 -1.50
N LEU A 126 -7.04 -6.23 -1.56
CA LEU A 126 -5.85 -7.05 -1.77
C LEU A 126 -6.04 -7.87 -3.05
N PHE A 127 -5.20 -7.62 -4.04
CA PHE A 127 -5.24 -8.31 -5.33
C PHE A 127 -4.00 -9.19 -5.53
N ASP A 128 -4.22 -10.51 -5.54
CA ASP A 128 -3.17 -11.50 -5.81
C ASP A 128 -3.04 -11.70 -7.33
N ALA A 129 -2.04 -11.08 -7.92
CA ALA A 129 -1.72 -11.15 -9.34
C ALA A 129 -0.64 -12.21 -9.66
N ASP A 130 -0.20 -13.01 -8.68
CA ASP A 130 0.78 -14.09 -8.90
C ASP A 130 0.08 -15.31 -9.54
N ILE A 131 0.08 -15.34 -10.86
CA ILE A 131 -0.58 -16.36 -11.66
C ILE A 131 0.06 -17.74 -11.51
N TYR A 132 1.33 -17.79 -11.16
CA TYR A 132 2.12 -19.03 -11.09
C TYR A 132 2.07 -19.70 -9.73
N GLY A 133 1.74 -18.95 -8.70
CA GLY A 133 1.64 -19.45 -7.35
C GLY A 133 0.75 -18.57 -6.47
N PRO A 134 -0.55 -18.44 -6.82
CA PRO A 134 -1.46 -17.61 -6.05
C PRO A 134 -1.70 -18.27 -4.68
N ASN A 135 -1.24 -17.62 -3.62
CA ASN A 135 -1.31 -18.16 -2.26
C ASN A 135 -2.04 -17.25 -1.29
N VAL A 136 -2.39 -16.03 -1.70
CA VAL A 136 -2.99 -15.04 -0.81
C VAL A 136 -4.29 -15.52 -0.16
N PRO A 137 -5.25 -16.17 -0.86
CA PRO A 137 -6.49 -16.65 -0.24
C PRO A 137 -6.22 -17.58 0.95
N ARG A 138 -5.28 -18.52 0.81
CA ARG A 138 -4.89 -19.42 1.91
C ARG A 138 -4.28 -18.67 3.09
N MET A 139 -3.54 -17.58 2.84
CA MET A 139 -2.85 -16.81 3.88
C MET A 139 -3.79 -15.93 4.71
N VAL A 140 -5.06 -15.80 4.29
CA VAL A 140 -6.10 -15.04 4.99
C VAL A 140 -7.36 -15.87 5.24
N ASP A 141 -7.28 -17.21 5.08
CA ASP A 141 -8.39 -18.17 5.27
C ASP A 141 -9.64 -17.83 4.43
N ALA A 142 -9.43 -17.30 3.23
CA ALA A 142 -10.51 -16.96 2.30
C ALA A 142 -10.89 -18.19 1.47
N ASP A 143 -11.78 -19.02 2.00
CA ASP A 143 -12.24 -20.26 1.36
C ASP A 143 -13.37 -20.02 0.33
N GLU A 144 -14.09 -18.91 0.43
CA GLU A 144 -15.22 -18.61 -0.45
C GLU A 144 -14.75 -17.86 -1.70
N PRO A 145 -15.11 -18.34 -2.91
CA PRO A 145 -14.83 -17.61 -4.14
C PRO A 145 -15.74 -16.37 -4.26
N PRO A 146 -15.37 -15.38 -5.11
CA PRO A 146 -16.21 -14.21 -5.36
C PRO A 146 -17.58 -14.64 -5.89
N GLN A 147 -18.62 -13.90 -5.50
CA GLN A 147 -20.00 -14.14 -5.89
C GLN A 147 -20.36 -13.27 -7.08
N ALA A 148 -21.00 -13.87 -8.12
CA ALA A 148 -21.50 -13.10 -9.24
C ALA A 148 -22.90 -12.54 -8.93
N THR A 149 -23.13 -11.27 -9.25
CA THR A 149 -24.45 -10.62 -9.19
C THR A 149 -25.27 -10.95 -10.45
N GLU A 150 -26.55 -10.52 -10.48
CA GLU A 150 -27.40 -10.65 -11.67
C GLU A 150 -26.88 -9.86 -12.88
N ASP A 151 -26.08 -8.80 -12.62
CA ASP A 151 -25.45 -7.94 -13.65
C ASP A 151 -24.04 -8.41 -14.06
N GLU A 152 -23.67 -9.65 -13.70
CA GLU A 152 -22.35 -10.27 -13.97
C GLU A 152 -21.17 -9.60 -13.26
N THR A 153 -21.40 -8.69 -12.32
CA THR A 153 -20.36 -8.10 -11.48
C THR A 153 -19.93 -9.08 -10.38
N LEU A 154 -18.64 -9.16 -10.09
CA LEU A 154 -18.09 -10.01 -9.04
C LEU A 154 -18.01 -9.25 -7.72
N VAL A 155 -18.62 -9.81 -6.67
CA VAL A 155 -18.46 -9.31 -5.30
C VAL A 155 -17.32 -10.08 -4.66
N PRO A 156 -16.20 -9.40 -4.29
CA PRO A 156 -15.05 -10.04 -3.68
C PRO A 156 -15.38 -10.49 -2.25
N PRO A 157 -14.83 -11.62 -1.78
CA PRO A 157 -14.89 -11.98 -0.37
C PRO A 157 -14.14 -10.95 0.48
N GLU A 158 -14.53 -10.82 1.75
CA GLU A 158 -13.92 -9.93 2.73
C GLU A 158 -13.36 -10.72 3.89
N GLU A 159 -12.05 -10.56 4.14
CA GLU A 159 -11.37 -11.13 5.31
C GLU A 159 -10.52 -10.05 5.99
N TYR A 160 -10.56 -10.02 7.31
CA TYR A 160 -9.82 -9.05 8.14
C TYR A 160 -10.03 -7.57 7.71
N GLY A 161 -11.23 -7.22 7.23
CA GLY A 161 -11.54 -5.88 6.73
C GLY A 161 -10.95 -5.55 5.36
N MET A 162 -10.45 -6.56 4.63
CA MET A 162 -9.94 -6.42 3.27
C MET A 162 -10.83 -7.12 2.25
N LYS A 163 -11.13 -6.46 1.13
CA LYS A 163 -11.70 -7.10 -0.06
C LYS A 163 -10.61 -7.85 -0.81
N LEU A 164 -10.87 -9.09 -1.20
CA LEU A 164 -9.85 -9.96 -1.77
C LEU A 164 -10.24 -10.44 -3.17
N MET A 165 -9.29 -10.33 -4.11
CA MET A 165 -9.34 -11.08 -5.37
C MET A 165 -8.01 -11.78 -5.63
N SER A 166 -8.10 -12.98 -6.17
CA SER A 166 -6.93 -13.79 -6.52
C SER A 166 -7.16 -14.59 -7.79
N MET A 167 -6.08 -14.79 -8.51
CA MET A 167 -6.05 -15.72 -9.62
C MET A 167 -6.39 -17.16 -9.18
N ALA A 168 -6.21 -17.50 -7.90
CA ALA A 168 -6.58 -18.80 -7.35
C ALA A 168 -8.09 -19.10 -7.47
N PHE A 169 -8.94 -18.09 -7.37
CA PHE A 169 -10.39 -18.27 -7.49
C PHE A 169 -10.89 -18.64 -8.89
N LEU A 170 -10.05 -18.40 -9.91
CA LEU A 170 -10.39 -18.68 -11.32
C LEU A 170 -9.86 -20.02 -11.82
N VAL A 171 -8.97 -20.65 -11.06
CA VAL A 171 -8.28 -21.87 -11.45
C VAL A 171 -8.66 -22.96 -10.46
N GLY A 172 -9.22 -24.08 -10.93
CA GLY A 172 -9.45 -25.24 -10.08
C GLY A 172 -8.10 -25.81 -9.57
N GLU A 173 -8.07 -26.30 -8.33
CA GLU A 173 -6.86 -26.80 -7.66
C GLU A 173 -6.06 -27.86 -8.48
N ASP A 174 -6.72 -28.59 -9.38
CA ASP A 174 -6.14 -29.69 -10.15
C ASP A 174 -5.92 -29.37 -11.64
N ASP A 175 -6.27 -28.16 -12.12
CA ASP A 175 -6.13 -27.82 -13.53
C ASP A 175 -4.80 -27.11 -13.84
N PRO A 176 -3.86 -27.76 -14.54
CA PRO A 176 -2.64 -27.11 -14.99
C PRO A 176 -2.98 -26.11 -16.12
N VAL A 177 -3.33 -24.89 -15.73
CA VAL A 177 -3.60 -23.83 -16.71
C VAL A 177 -2.30 -23.31 -17.29
N ILE A 178 -2.11 -23.48 -18.59
CA ILE A 178 -0.98 -22.87 -19.30
C ILE A 178 -1.36 -21.45 -19.69
N TRP A 179 -0.96 -20.51 -18.86
CA TRP A 179 -1.17 -19.09 -19.11
C TRP A 179 -0.25 -18.59 -20.22
N ARG A 180 -0.84 -18.01 -21.28
CA ARG A 180 -0.09 -17.29 -22.32
C ARG A 180 -0.28 -15.79 -22.12
N GLY A 181 0.76 -14.98 -22.33
CA GLY A 181 0.75 -13.53 -22.05
C GLY A 181 -0.54 -12.78 -22.40
N PRO A 182 -1.11 -12.91 -23.63
CA PRO A 182 -2.38 -12.24 -23.98
C PRO A 182 -3.61 -12.72 -23.17
N MET A 183 -3.63 -13.98 -22.71
CA MET A 183 -4.70 -14.48 -21.85
C MET A 183 -4.60 -13.92 -20.45
N VAL A 184 -3.37 -13.84 -19.93
CA VAL A 184 -3.07 -13.25 -18.62
C VAL A 184 -3.58 -11.81 -18.56
N HIS A 185 -3.20 -11.01 -19.55
CA HIS A 185 -3.65 -9.61 -19.64
C HIS A 185 -5.18 -9.51 -19.61
N LYS A 186 -5.86 -10.28 -20.46
CA LYS A 186 -7.33 -10.26 -20.52
C LYS A 186 -7.97 -10.62 -19.17
N VAL A 187 -7.47 -11.67 -18.50
CA VAL A 187 -8.04 -12.12 -17.23
C VAL A 187 -7.79 -11.11 -16.14
N LEU A 188 -6.57 -10.56 -16.06
CA LEU A 188 -6.26 -9.50 -15.10
C LEU A 188 -7.14 -8.26 -15.31
N THR A 189 -7.31 -7.81 -16.56
CA THR A 189 -8.21 -6.70 -16.90
C THR A 189 -9.65 -7.00 -16.47
N GLN A 190 -10.18 -8.21 -16.72
CA GLN A 190 -11.51 -8.59 -16.27
C GLN A 190 -11.64 -8.58 -14.73
N LEU A 191 -10.64 -9.06 -13.98
CA LEU A 191 -10.65 -9.03 -12.52
C LEU A 191 -10.59 -7.61 -11.95
N TRP A 192 -10.19 -6.64 -12.72
CA TRP A 192 -10.22 -5.25 -12.31
C TRP A 192 -11.53 -4.55 -12.65
N GLU A 193 -12.03 -4.79 -13.86
CA GLU A 193 -13.22 -4.12 -14.40
C GLU A 193 -14.53 -4.75 -13.91
N ASP A 194 -14.57 -6.08 -13.77
CA ASP A 194 -15.79 -6.82 -13.43
C ASP A 194 -16.00 -7.00 -11.91
N VAL A 195 -15.10 -6.47 -11.04
CA VAL A 195 -15.20 -6.60 -9.58
C VAL A 195 -15.75 -5.32 -8.95
N ASP A 196 -16.75 -5.49 -8.09
CA ASP A 196 -17.26 -4.40 -7.24
C ASP A 196 -16.33 -4.14 -6.04
N TRP A 197 -15.28 -3.39 -6.29
CA TRP A 197 -14.37 -2.96 -5.24
C TRP A 197 -14.99 -1.91 -4.31
N GLY A 198 -16.00 -1.16 -4.78
CA GLY A 198 -16.51 0.02 -4.08
C GLY A 198 -15.42 1.08 -3.94
N HIS A 199 -15.54 1.95 -2.93
CA HIS A 199 -14.49 2.91 -2.60
C HIS A 199 -13.39 2.25 -1.75
N LEU A 200 -12.13 2.43 -2.16
CA LEU A 200 -10.96 1.95 -1.43
C LEU A 200 -9.95 3.07 -1.23
N ASP A 201 -9.44 3.19 0.00
CA ASP A 201 -8.31 4.06 0.31
C ASP A 201 -7.01 3.49 -0.27
N TYR A 202 -6.88 2.14 -0.24
CA TYR A 202 -5.71 1.44 -0.75
C TYR A 202 -6.08 0.15 -1.47
N MET A 203 -5.44 -0.07 -2.62
CA MET A 203 -5.34 -1.36 -3.28
C MET A 203 -3.92 -1.87 -3.17
N VAL A 204 -3.70 -3.01 -2.53
CA VAL A 204 -2.39 -3.68 -2.49
C VAL A 204 -2.39 -4.78 -3.54
N ILE A 205 -1.42 -4.74 -4.46
CA ILE A 205 -1.27 -5.73 -5.53
C ILE A 205 -0.03 -6.59 -5.25
N ASP A 206 -0.24 -7.88 -5.01
CA ASP A 206 0.83 -8.87 -4.93
C ASP A 206 1.26 -9.28 -6.34
N LEU A 207 2.37 -8.70 -6.85
CA LEU A 207 2.86 -8.92 -8.21
C LEU A 207 3.51 -10.32 -8.36
N PRO A 208 3.54 -10.91 -9.56
CA PRO A 208 4.37 -12.09 -9.84
C PRO A 208 5.85 -11.81 -9.51
N PRO A 209 6.64 -12.80 -9.08
CA PRO A 209 8.06 -12.60 -8.80
C PRO A 209 8.89 -12.35 -10.07
N GLY A 210 9.98 -11.62 -9.94
CA GLY A 210 10.93 -11.35 -11.03
C GLY A 210 10.68 -10.01 -11.74
N THR A 211 11.12 -9.89 -12.99
CA THR A 211 11.01 -8.67 -13.82
C THR A 211 10.54 -9.01 -15.23
N GLY A 212 9.58 -9.94 -15.31
CA GLY A 212 9.08 -10.47 -16.58
C GLY A 212 7.92 -9.67 -17.21
N ASP A 213 7.52 -10.11 -18.40
CA ASP A 213 6.48 -9.45 -19.21
C ASP A 213 5.15 -9.27 -18.45
N THR A 214 4.80 -10.18 -17.54
CA THR A 214 3.57 -10.08 -16.74
C THR A 214 3.58 -8.87 -15.82
N GLN A 215 4.69 -8.62 -15.11
CA GLN A 215 4.83 -7.42 -14.28
C GLN A 215 4.77 -6.14 -15.11
N LEU A 216 5.46 -6.14 -16.26
CA LEU A 216 5.44 -4.99 -17.18
C LEU A 216 4.02 -4.69 -17.68
N THR A 217 3.26 -5.72 -18.02
CA THR A 217 1.87 -5.58 -18.45
C THR A 217 1.03 -4.97 -17.34
N LEU A 218 1.19 -5.45 -16.09
CA LEU A 218 0.48 -4.91 -14.93
C LEU A 218 0.77 -3.43 -14.71
N LEU A 219 2.04 -3.04 -14.71
CA LEU A 219 2.47 -1.65 -14.52
C LEU A 219 2.02 -0.70 -15.64
N GLN A 220 1.79 -1.23 -16.85
CA GLN A 220 1.29 -0.43 -17.99
C GLN A 220 -0.24 -0.28 -17.98
N THR A 221 -0.95 -1.13 -17.26
CA THR A 221 -2.40 -1.17 -17.26
C THR A 221 -3.00 -0.52 -16.02
N VAL A 222 -2.31 -0.66 -14.86
CA VAL A 222 -2.80 -0.18 -13.56
C VAL A 222 -2.11 1.13 -13.19
N PRO A 223 -2.86 2.16 -12.76
CA PRO A 223 -2.30 3.42 -12.29
C PRO A 223 -1.67 3.23 -10.89
N VAL A 224 -0.44 2.69 -10.84
CA VAL A 224 0.27 2.41 -9.59
C VAL A 224 0.75 3.72 -8.95
N THR A 225 0.29 4.03 -7.73
CA THR A 225 0.78 5.16 -6.93
C THR A 225 2.26 4.97 -6.59
N GLY A 226 2.65 3.73 -6.24
CA GLY A 226 4.05 3.40 -6.01
C GLY A 226 4.27 1.93 -5.66
N ALA A 227 5.53 1.51 -5.67
CA ALA A 227 5.92 0.13 -5.45
C ALA A 227 6.70 -0.05 -4.13
N VAL A 228 6.41 -1.13 -3.41
CA VAL A 228 7.23 -1.66 -2.30
C VAL A 228 8.07 -2.80 -2.83
N ILE A 229 9.39 -2.69 -2.72
CA ILE A 229 10.31 -3.75 -3.16
C ILE A 229 10.72 -4.62 -1.98
N VAL A 230 10.33 -5.89 -2.03
CA VAL A 230 10.67 -6.89 -1.00
C VAL A 230 11.97 -7.60 -1.36
N THR A 231 12.91 -7.61 -0.42
CA THR A 231 14.20 -8.30 -0.56
C THR A 231 14.58 -9.02 0.74
N THR A 232 15.73 -9.71 0.73
CA THR A 232 16.36 -10.29 1.92
C THR A 232 17.80 -9.75 2.03
N PRO A 233 18.50 -9.87 3.19
CA PRO A 233 19.84 -9.34 3.37
C PRO A 233 20.92 -9.92 2.43
N GLN A 234 20.63 -11.01 1.74
CA GLN A 234 21.56 -11.74 0.86
C GLN A 234 21.92 -10.93 -0.39
N ASP A 235 23.21 -10.83 -0.75
CA ASP A 235 23.69 -10.09 -1.91
C ASP A 235 22.97 -10.48 -3.22
N VAL A 236 22.73 -11.78 -3.44
CA VAL A 236 22.00 -12.27 -4.63
C VAL A 236 20.56 -11.74 -4.69
N ALA A 237 19.88 -11.58 -3.54
CA ALA A 237 18.54 -11.01 -3.48
C ALA A 237 18.56 -9.50 -3.78
N LEU A 238 19.59 -8.81 -3.31
CA LEU A 238 19.80 -7.38 -3.58
C LEU A 238 20.11 -7.11 -5.06
N ASP A 239 20.91 -7.97 -5.68
CA ASP A 239 21.15 -7.90 -7.13
C ASP A 239 19.88 -8.06 -7.96
N ASP A 240 18.97 -8.93 -7.53
CA ASP A 240 17.67 -9.09 -8.19
C ASP A 240 16.71 -7.94 -7.85
N ALA A 241 16.71 -7.40 -6.62
CA ALA A 241 15.96 -6.22 -6.24
C ALA A 241 16.35 -4.99 -7.06
N ARG A 242 17.66 -4.83 -7.39
CA ARG A 242 18.15 -3.78 -8.27
C ARG A 242 17.50 -3.83 -9.65
N LYS A 243 17.33 -5.02 -10.23
CA LYS A 243 16.66 -5.17 -11.55
C LYS A 243 15.18 -4.73 -11.47
N GLY A 244 14.52 -5.06 -10.34
CA GLY A 244 13.16 -4.56 -10.04
C GLY A 244 13.13 -3.04 -10.00
N LEU A 245 14.03 -2.41 -9.25
CA LEU A 245 14.14 -0.95 -9.14
C LEU A 245 14.36 -0.29 -10.52
N GLU A 246 15.28 -0.85 -11.34
CA GLU A 246 15.53 -0.36 -12.70
C GLU A 246 14.30 -0.50 -13.61
N MET A 247 13.47 -1.54 -13.40
CA MET A 247 12.23 -1.74 -14.16
C MET A 247 11.20 -0.67 -13.80
N PHE A 248 10.95 -0.42 -12.51
CA PHE A 248 10.02 0.62 -12.06
C PHE A 248 10.46 2.00 -12.56
N GLY A 249 11.75 2.33 -12.46
CA GLY A 249 12.29 3.60 -12.99
C GLY A 249 12.12 3.78 -14.50
N LYS A 250 12.12 2.70 -15.31
CA LYS A 250 11.88 2.78 -16.76
C LYS A 250 10.42 3.04 -17.12
N HIS A 251 9.51 2.77 -16.20
CA HIS A 251 8.07 2.96 -16.37
C HIS A 251 7.53 4.14 -15.58
N ASP A 252 8.42 5.02 -15.08
CA ASP A 252 8.09 6.21 -14.31
C ASP A 252 7.20 5.90 -13.08
N THR A 253 7.27 4.65 -12.57
CA THR A 253 6.54 4.23 -11.38
C THR A 253 7.38 4.54 -10.14
N PRO A 254 6.87 5.36 -9.21
CA PRO A 254 7.57 5.67 -7.97
C PRO A 254 7.84 4.40 -7.14
N VAL A 255 8.97 4.37 -6.45
CA VAL A 255 9.26 3.33 -5.45
C VAL A 255 9.07 3.94 -4.06
N LEU A 256 8.09 3.41 -3.31
CA LEU A 256 7.77 3.85 -1.95
C LEU A 256 8.87 3.48 -0.97
N GLY A 257 9.57 2.39 -1.24
CA GLY A 257 10.73 1.98 -0.45
C GLY A 257 10.99 0.48 -0.50
N ILE A 258 11.98 0.09 0.30
CA ILE A 258 12.48 -1.27 0.42
C ILE A 258 11.97 -1.89 1.72
N ALA A 259 11.37 -3.09 1.64
CA ALA A 259 11.04 -3.91 2.80
C ALA A 259 12.05 -5.08 2.87
N GLU A 260 12.91 -5.08 3.88
CA GLU A 260 13.87 -6.15 4.10
C GLU A 260 13.22 -7.26 4.91
N ASN A 261 12.97 -8.41 4.30
CA ASN A 261 12.46 -9.58 4.98
C ASN A 261 13.58 -10.52 5.40
N MET A 262 13.35 -11.36 6.42
CA MET A 262 14.32 -12.32 6.96
C MET A 262 15.60 -11.66 7.52
N ALA A 263 15.46 -10.49 8.10
CA ALA A 263 16.54 -9.67 8.67
C ALA A 263 16.88 -10.12 10.10
N GLY A 264 17.64 -11.18 10.23
CA GLY A 264 17.99 -11.75 11.54
C GLY A 264 16.95 -12.75 12.05
N PHE A 265 17.35 -13.52 13.04
CA PHE A 265 16.54 -14.53 13.73
C PHE A 265 16.74 -14.40 15.23
N LYS A 266 15.68 -14.22 15.98
CA LYS A 266 15.70 -14.22 17.45
C LYS A 266 15.42 -15.64 17.94
N CYS A 267 16.41 -16.28 18.57
CA CYS A 267 16.26 -17.63 19.09
C CYS A 267 15.24 -17.68 20.24
N PRO A 268 14.16 -18.47 20.16
CA PRO A 268 13.16 -18.54 21.21
C PRO A 268 13.67 -19.16 22.51
N ASP A 269 14.73 -19.98 22.44
CA ASP A 269 15.27 -20.67 23.61
C ASP A 269 16.19 -19.80 24.46
N CYS A 270 17.04 -18.95 23.82
CA CYS A 270 18.04 -18.17 24.52
C CYS A 270 17.93 -16.65 24.34
N GLY A 271 17.01 -16.17 23.49
CA GLY A 271 16.83 -14.75 23.16
C GLY A 271 17.97 -14.14 22.33
N GLY A 272 18.96 -14.94 21.93
CA GLY A 272 20.09 -14.46 21.12
C GLY A 272 19.66 -14.19 19.67
N THR A 273 20.20 -13.11 19.07
CA THR A 273 19.96 -12.78 17.65
C THR A 273 21.05 -13.41 16.78
N HIS A 274 20.64 -14.00 15.64
CA HIS A 274 21.52 -14.65 14.69
C HIS A 274 21.23 -14.14 13.26
N ASP A 275 22.28 -13.76 12.54
CA ASP A 275 22.18 -13.25 11.16
C ASP A 275 22.24 -14.40 10.15
N ILE A 276 21.17 -15.21 10.07
CA ILE A 276 21.13 -16.42 9.25
C ILE A 276 21.38 -16.13 7.77
N PHE A 277 20.81 -15.04 7.26
CA PHE A 277 20.96 -14.58 5.87
C PHE A 277 21.82 -13.31 5.74
N GLY A 278 22.61 -12.96 6.77
CA GLY A 278 23.32 -11.69 6.85
C GLY A 278 22.49 -10.61 7.53
N SER A 279 23.04 -9.40 7.60
CA SER A 279 22.40 -8.23 8.23
C SER A 279 22.68 -6.94 7.47
N GLY A 280 21.72 -5.98 7.54
CA GLY A 280 21.84 -4.62 6.99
C GLY A 280 22.02 -4.59 5.47
N GLY A 281 21.61 -5.65 4.76
CA GLY A 281 21.68 -5.69 3.30
C GLY A 281 20.70 -4.71 2.67
N GLY A 282 19.45 -4.70 3.17
CA GLY A 282 18.40 -3.79 2.72
C GLY A 282 18.74 -2.33 2.99
N GLU A 283 19.29 -2.02 4.19
CA GLU A 283 19.72 -0.67 4.54
C GLU A 283 20.80 -0.16 3.58
N ARG A 284 21.87 -0.94 3.36
CA ARG A 284 22.90 -0.58 2.39
C ARG A 284 22.37 -0.42 0.97
N PHE A 285 21.42 -1.26 0.58
CA PHE A 285 20.79 -1.19 -0.73
C PHE A 285 19.96 0.09 -0.87
N ALA A 286 19.16 0.43 0.14
CA ALA A 286 18.36 1.63 0.21
C ALA A 286 19.25 2.89 0.11
N ASP A 287 20.32 2.95 0.89
CA ASP A 287 21.31 4.06 0.88
C ASP A 287 21.98 4.24 -0.47
N VAL A 288 22.42 3.13 -1.10
CA VAL A 288 23.12 3.19 -2.42
C VAL A 288 22.22 3.69 -3.54
N HIS A 289 20.91 3.44 -3.44
CA HIS A 289 19.93 3.80 -4.47
C HIS A 289 19.10 5.03 -4.12
N ASP A 290 19.39 5.70 -2.99
CA ASP A 290 18.64 6.86 -2.48
C ASP A 290 17.13 6.55 -2.34
N MET A 291 16.82 5.37 -1.75
CA MET A 291 15.47 4.89 -1.53
C MET A 291 15.20 4.78 -0.02
N PRO A 292 13.94 4.99 0.43
CA PRO A 292 13.58 4.73 1.81
C PRO A 292 13.71 3.24 2.16
N LEU A 293 14.23 2.91 3.34
CA LEU A 293 14.02 1.61 3.98
C LEU A 293 12.74 1.70 4.80
N LEU A 294 11.69 0.98 4.39
CA LEU A 294 10.40 0.95 5.11
C LEU A 294 10.50 0.19 6.44
N GLY A 295 11.42 -0.78 6.51
CA GLY A 295 11.67 -1.56 7.70
C GLY A 295 12.29 -2.91 7.42
N SER A 296 12.64 -3.61 8.51
CA SER A 296 13.26 -4.94 8.48
C SER A 296 12.43 -5.91 9.31
N ILE A 297 12.03 -7.03 8.70
CA ILE A 297 11.18 -8.07 9.29
C ILE A 297 12.10 -9.23 9.71
N PRO A 298 12.11 -9.64 10.98
CA PRO A 298 12.91 -10.77 11.42
C PRO A 298 12.37 -12.11 10.90
N ILE A 299 13.20 -13.13 10.91
CA ILE A 299 12.74 -14.51 10.74
C ILE A 299 12.01 -14.91 12.03
N ASP A 300 10.71 -15.17 11.90
CA ASP A 300 9.87 -15.61 13.00
C ASP A 300 9.02 -16.82 12.58
N PRO A 301 9.05 -17.92 13.33
CA PRO A 301 8.17 -19.06 13.07
C PRO A 301 6.66 -18.69 13.10
N ALA A 302 6.27 -17.64 13.84
CA ALA A 302 4.90 -17.17 13.91
C ALA A 302 4.40 -16.65 12.54
N VAL A 303 5.27 -16.00 11.76
CA VAL A 303 4.94 -15.56 10.37
C VAL A 303 4.52 -16.75 9.50
N ARG A 304 5.27 -17.85 9.59
CA ARG A 304 4.93 -19.08 8.86
C ARG A 304 3.62 -19.66 9.38
N THR A 305 3.48 -19.78 10.71
CA THR A 305 2.29 -20.37 11.31
C THR A 305 1.05 -19.58 10.95
N GLY A 306 1.08 -18.25 11.07
CA GLY A 306 -0.02 -17.37 10.67
C GLY A 306 -0.37 -17.53 9.17
N GLY A 307 0.63 -17.53 8.28
CA GLY A 307 0.40 -17.77 6.85
C GLY A 307 -0.15 -19.15 6.52
N ASP A 308 0.15 -20.17 7.31
CA ASP A 308 -0.40 -21.52 7.14
C ASP A 308 -1.81 -21.67 7.75
N SER A 309 -2.15 -20.91 8.79
CA SER A 309 -3.45 -20.90 9.46
C SER A 309 -4.42 -19.82 8.94
N GLY A 310 -3.97 -18.97 8.01
CA GLY A 310 -4.79 -17.87 7.48
C GLY A 310 -4.93 -16.67 8.41
N GLU A 311 -4.02 -16.52 9.39
CA GLU A 311 -4.03 -15.45 10.38
C GLU A 311 -2.84 -14.50 10.15
N PRO A 312 -3.02 -13.32 9.52
CA PRO A 312 -1.93 -12.37 9.29
C PRO A 312 -1.29 -11.91 10.60
N ILE A 313 0.04 -12.11 10.73
CA ILE A 313 0.77 -11.82 11.98
C ILE A 313 0.69 -10.35 12.40
N VAL A 314 0.51 -9.43 11.46
CA VAL A 314 0.38 -7.98 11.76
C VAL A 314 -0.74 -7.68 12.75
N LEU A 315 -1.74 -8.56 12.84
CA LEU A 315 -2.91 -8.42 13.73
C LEU A 315 -2.65 -8.96 15.15
N GLU A 316 -1.51 -9.62 15.40
CA GLU A 316 -1.16 -10.08 16.73
C GLU A 316 -0.76 -8.92 17.64
N ASP A 317 -1.33 -8.87 18.84
CA ASP A 317 -0.92 -7.95 19.89
C ASP A 317 0.42 -8.38 20.52
N ASP A 318 1.19 -7.42 21.06
CA ASP A 318 2.42 -7.64 21.82
C ASP A 318 3.49 -8.51 21.10
N ASN A 319 3.52 -8.50 19.75
CA ASN A 319 4.48 -9.23 18.94
C ASN A 319 5.44 -8.28 18.20
N GLU A 320 6.76 -8.43 18.42
CA GLU A 320 7.78 -7.58 17.78
C GLU A 320 7.75 -7.68 16.24
N THR A 321 7.44 -8.84 15.69
CA THR A 321 7.35 -9.06 14.25
C THR A 321 6.10 -8.42 13.67
N ALA A 322 4.97 -8.50 14.40
CA ALA A 322 3.75 -7.77 14.06
C ALA A 322 4.00 -6.26 14.00
N GLU A 323 4.72 -5.71 14.99
CA GLU A 323 5.06 -4.28 15.01
C GLU A 323 5.98 -3.89 13.84
N ALA A 324 6.90 -4.76 13.42
CA ALA A 324 7.71 -4.52 12.22
C ALA A 324 6.84 -4.41 10.95
N PHE A 325 5.82 -5.27 10.80
CA PHE A 325 4.86 -5.17 9.69
C PHE A 325 3.99 -3.92 9.78
N ARG A 326 3.49 -3.56 10.98
CA ARG A 326 2.73 -2.30 11.20
C ARG A 326 3.58 -1.07 10.85
N HIS A 327 4.86 -1.09 11.21
CA HIS A 327 5.79 -0.02 10.84
C HIS A 327 5.90 0.11 9.31
N ILE A 328 6.11 -1.00 8.60
CA ILE A 328 6.19 -1.01 7.14
C ILE A 328 4.89 -0.49 6.52
N ALA A 329 3.72 -0.85 7.06
CA ALA A 329 2.44 -0.36 6.57
C ALA A 329 2.32 1.17 6.74
N ARG A 330 2.70 1.70 7.90
CA ARG A 330 2.72 3.15 8.16
C ARG A 330 3.66 3.89 7.21
N GLU A 331 4.89 3.40 7.03
CA GLU A 331 5.87 4.02 6.14
C GLU A 331 5.44 3.95 4.67
N ALA A 332 4.85 2.83 4.24
CA ALA A 332 4.32 2.70 2.88
C ALA A 332 3.18 3.70 2.62
N ALA A 333 2.26 3.87 3.58
CA ALA A 333 1.19 4.86 3.51
C ALA A 333 1.74 6.30 3.50
N ASN A 334 2.70 6.63 4.38
CA ASN A 334 3.36 7.94 4.40
C ASN A 334 4.01 8.26 3.04
N ASN A 335 4.77 7.30 2.49
CA ASN A 335 5.46 7.52 1.22
C ASN A 335 4.50 7.58 0.02
N ALA A 336 3.37 6.87 0.05
CA ALA A 336 2.29 7.06 -0.91
C ALA A 336 1.72 8.49 -0.84
N GLY A 337 1.48 9.00 0.37
CA GLY A 337 1.05 10.37 0.59
C GLY A 337 2.06 11.40 0.07
N ILE A 338 3.37 11.20 0.30
CA ILE A 338 4.42 12.08 -0.26
C ILE A 338 4.35 12.11 -1.79
N VAL A 339 4.22 10.94 -2.43
CA VAL A 339 4.09 10.86 -3.89
C VAL A 339 2.87 11.65 -4.36
N ARG A 340 1.72 11.45 -3.74
CA ARG A 340 0.47 12.15 -4.09
C ARG A 340 0.58 13.67 -3.88
N ARG A 341 1.11 14.12 -2.75
CA ARG A 341 1.27 15.56 -2.46
C ARG A 341 2.27 16.25 -3.40
N ARG A 342 3.30 15.54 -3.88
CA ARG A 342 4.25 16.08 -4.87
C ARG A 342 3.63 16.25 -6.26
N THR A 343 2.65 15.45 -6.64
CA THR A 343 1.97 15.59 -7.94
C THR A 343 1.02 16.79 -7.99
N GLN A 344 0.69 17.40 -6.85
CA GLN A 344 -0.15 18.61 -6.77
C GLN A 344 0.64 19.93 -6.92
N GLN A 345 1.97 19.86 -6.93
CA GLN A 345 2.86 21.03 -7.11
C GLN A 345 3.22 21.26 -8.58
#